data_3ffa95b300b8f6d78781340b16366aae
#
_entry.id   3ffa95b300b8f6d78781340b16366aae
#
_cell.length_a   1.000
_cell.length_b   1.000
_cell.length_c   1.000
_cell.angle_alpha   90.00
_cell.angle_beta   90.00
_cell.angle_gamma   90.00
#
_symmetry.space_group_name_H-M   'P 1'
#
loop_
_entity.id
_entity.type
_entity.pdbx_description
1 polymer ?
#
loop_
_entity_poly.entity_id
_entity_poly.type
_entity_poly.pdbx_seq_one_letter_code
_entity_poly.pdbx_strand_id
1 'polypeptide(L)'
;APDRRSSGPPPDELLKTVDLEQFERNLGRRILMGGIGCYHSHLGVWGEFLASDKKVALILEDDVVFHDDFLSAVDLALEHDGAWDILKLNRIRAKMPICQGRIGPYHVNAYLGPATGTGAYLVKREVIERLRPEMIPITRATDHEINRFFIHDYRLFGLEPFPSHVDDGGQSLITGSGFADVTRLKWYQRLPYYRLKAANYFRRGWWLLKKGYLWPRCGRQL
;
A
#
# COMPACT_ATOMS: atom_id res chain seq x y z
N ALA A 1 -6.99 0.12 -32.02
CA ALA A 1 -7.09 1.14 -30.98
C ALA A 1 -5.73 1.81 -30.85
N PRO A 2 -5.63 3.15 -30.78
CA PRO A 2 -4.33 3.79 -30.61
C PRO A 2 -3.74 3.41 -29.27
N ASP A 3 -2.44 3.10 -29.28
CA ASP A 3 -1.67 2.72 -28.10
C ASP A 3 -1.65 3.90 -27.09
N ARG A 4 -2.40 3.77 -26.00
CA ARG A 4 -2.47 4.78 -24.91
C ARG A 4 -1.20 4.84 -24.05
N ARG A 5 -0.12 4.13 -24.41
CA ARG A 5 1.12 4.04 -23.64
C ARG A 5 2.05 5.26 -23.79
N SER A 6 1.72 6.23 -24.65
CA SER A 6 2.62 7.36 -24.99
C SER A 6 2.23 8.72 -24.41
N SER A 7 1.24 8.84 -23.52
CA SER A 7 0.74 10.14 -23.05
C SER A 7 1.14 10.51 -21.60
N GLY A 8 2.07 9.79 -21.01
CA GLY A 8 2.62 10.15 -19.69
C GLY A 8 3.70 11.25 -19.80
N PRO A 9 3.96 12.01 -18.73
CA PRO A 9 5.04 12.98 -18.71
C PRO A 9 6.40 12.31 -18.98
N PRO A 10 7.34 12.99 -19.63
CA PRO A 10 8.65 12.43 -19.93
C PRO A 10 9.39 12.02 -18.65
N PRO A 11 10.27 10.99 -18.71
CA PRO A 11 10.97 10.44 -17.55
C PRO A 11 11.69 11.49 -16.70
N ASP A 12 12.28 12.50 -17.32
CA ASP A 12 13.01 13.58 -16.64
C ASP A 12 12.09 14.48 -15.80
N GLU A 13 10.84 14.67 -16.21
CA GLU A 13 9.85 15.42 -15.41
C GLU A 13 9.39 14.62 -14.21
N LEU A 14 9.20 13.32 -14.35
CA LEU A 14 8.85 12.43 -13.24
C LEU A 14 9.96 12.42 -12.18
N LEU A 15 11.23 12.42 -12.58
CA LEU A 15 12.37 12.47 -11.67
C LEU A 15 12.41 13.76 -10.83
N LYS A 16 11.91 14.88 -11.33
CA LYS A 16 11.83 16.14 -10.54
C LYS A 16 10.91 16.04 -9.32
N THR A 17 9.99 15.08 -9.32
CA THR A 17 9.08 14.85 -8.19
C THR A 17 9.69 13.98 -7.09
N VAL A 18 10.92 13.48 -7.27
CA VAL A 18 11.58 12.52 -6.39
C VAL A 18 12.71 13.19 -5.61
N ASP A 19 12.70 13.01 -4.31
CA ASP A 19 13.90 13.23 -3.47
C ASP A 19 14.72 11.94 -3.46
N LEU A 20 15.67 11.83 -4.40
CA LEU A 20 16.50 10.64 -4.59
C LEU A 20 17.31 10.28 -3.34
N GLU A 21 17.90 11.26 -2.69
CA GLU A 21 18.71 11.03 -1.48
C GLU A 21 17.84 10.45 -0.36
N GLN A 22 16.71 11.06 -0.11
CA GLN A 22 15.79 10.60 0.92
C GLN A 22 15.16 9.25 0.56
N PHE A 23 14.88 8.97 -0.71
CA PHE A 23 14.37 7.69 -1.18
C PHE A 23 15.38 6.57 -0.90
N GLU A 24 16.65 6.75 -1.32
CA GLU A 24 17.72 5.77 -1.10
C GLU A 24 17.97 5.53 0.39
N ARG A 25 17.96 6.60 1.19
CA ARG A 25 18.10 6.55 2.63
C ARG A 25 16.96 5.78 3.30
N ASN A 26 15.72 5.97 2.83
CA ASN A 26 14.53 5.34 3.41
C ASN A 26 14.37 3.87 3.02
N LEU A 27 14.83 3.46 1.83
CA LEU A 27 14.61 2.12 1.28
C LEU A 27 15.89 1.28 1.16
N GLY A 28 17.08 1.90 1.25
CA GLY A 28 18.37 1.23 1.10
C GLY A 28 18.61 0.66 -0.29
N ARG A 29 17.93 1.20 -1.31
CA ARG A 29 17.98 0.79 -2.71
C ARG A 29 17.75 1.97 -3.63
N ARG A 30 18.18 1.87 -4.88
CA ARG A 30 17.90 2.86 -5.91
C ARG A 30 16.44 2.78 -6.34
N ILE A 31 15.92 3.91 -6.81
CA ILE A 31 14.58 3.99 -7.38
C ILE A 31 14.57 3.38 -8.78
N LEU A 32 13.47 2.77 -9.14
CA LEU A 32 13.20 2.28 -10.50
C LEU A 32 12.17 3.18 -11.17
N MET A 33 12.33 3.43 -12.47
CA MET A 33 11.40 4.28 -13.24
C MET A 33 9.97 3.76 -13.21
N GLY A 34 9.79 2.43 -13.33
CA GLY A 34 8.47 1.80 -13.18
C GLY A 34 7.82 2.07 -11.81
N GLY A 35 8.63 2.16 -10.74
CA GLY A 35 8.14 2.52 -9.40
C GLY A 35 7.67 3.97 -9.31
N ILE A 36 8.30 4.90 -10.04
CA ILE A 36 7.85 6.29 -10.13
C ILE A 36 6.54 6.35 -10.92
N GLY A 37 6.45 5.62 -12.04
CA GLY A 37 5.23 5.53 -12.85
C GLY A 37 4.05 5.00 -12.04
N CYS A 38 4.22 3.88 -11.33
CA CYS A 38 3.22 3.33 -10.42
C CYS A 38 2.79 4.35 -9.36
N TYR A 39 3.75 5.09 -8.77
CA TYR A 39 3.45 6.13 -7.79
C TYR A 39 2.55 7.23 -8.38
N HIS A 40 2.88 7.74 -9.56
CA HIS A 40 2.08 8.76 -10.24
C HIS A 40 0.72 8.23 -10.68
N SER A 41 0.61 6.96 -11.09
CA SER A 41 -0.67 6.32 -11.39
C SER A 41 -1.60 6.34 -10.17
N HIS A 42 -1.10 5.99 -8.99
CA HIS A 42 -1.88 6.09 -7.75
C HIS A 42 -2.29 7.53 -7.42
N LEU A 43 -1.38 8.52 -7.58
CA LEU A 43 -1.72 9.93 -7.38
C LEU A 43 -2.79 10.41 -8.34
N GLY A 44 -2.75 9.95 -9.60
CA GLY A 44 -3.75 10.26 -10.62
C GLY A 44 -5.13 9.69 -10.25
N VAL A 45 -5.20 8.40 -9.98
CA VAL A 45 -6.44 7.72 -9.57
C VAL A 45 -7.02 8.33 -8.28
N TRP A 46 -6.18 8.70 -7.32
CA TRP A 46 -6.64 9.41 -6.13
C TRP A 46 -7.16 10.82 -6.45
N GLY A 47 -6.57 11.49 -7.44
CA GLY A 47 -7.07 12.77 -7.94
C GLY A 47 -8.48 12.64 -8.52
N GLU A 48 -8.70 11.65 -9.40
CA GLU A 48 -10.02 11.35 -9.96
C GLU A 48 -11.04 10.98 -8.87
N PHE A 49 -10.62 10.17 -7.89
CA PHE A 49 -11.47 9.84 -6.75
C PHE A 49 -11.89 11.09 -5.96
N LEU A 50 -10.96 12.00 -5.69
CA LEU A 50 -11.26 13.25 -4.98
C LEU A 50 -12.12 14.22 -5.81
N ALA A 51 -12.08 14.15 -7.13
CA ALA A 51 -12.95 14.92 -8.02
C ALA A 51 -14.38 14.36 -8.07
N SER A 52 -14.61 13.09 -7.68
CA SER A 52 -15.93 12.47 -7.60
C SER A 52 -16.65 12.88 -6.29
N ASP A 53 -17.90 12.43 -6.11
CA ASP A 53 -18.67 12.57 -4.87
C ASP A 53 -18.61 11.35 -3.95
N LYS A 54 -17.82 10.33 -4.32
CA LYS A 54 -17.79 9.04 -3.64
C LYS A 54 -17.03 9.11 -2.31
N LYS A 55 -17.47 8.31 -1.34
CA LYS A 55 -16.85 8.23 0.00
C LYS A 55 -15.74 7.18 0.07
N VAL A 56 -15.84 6.14 -0.75
CA VAL A 56 -14.92 5.01 -0.80
C VAL A 56 -14.56 4.74 -2.24
N ALA A 57 -13.29 4.40 -2.50
CA ALA A 57 -12.79 3.90 -3.77
C ALA A 57 -12.24 2.49 -3.63
N LEU A 58 -12.49 1.65 -4.61
CA LEU A 58 -11.77 0.41 -4.86
C LEU A 58 -10.69 0.71 -5.89
N ILE A 59 -9.43 0.53 -5.49
CA ILE A 59 -8.26 0.75 -6.35
C ILE A 59 -7.69 -0.62 -6.74
N LEU A 60 -7.46 -0.80 -8.03
CA LEU A 60 -6.96 -2.04 -8.62
C LEU A 60 -5.79 -1.75 -9.54
N GLU A 61 -4.72 -2.55 -9.46
CA GLU A 61 -3.66 -2.61 -10.47
C GLU A 61 -4.06 -3.59 -11.58
N ASP A 62 -3.44 -3.51 -12.73
CA ASP A 62 -3.81 -4.25 -13.94
C ASP A 62 -3.36 -5.72 -13.94
N ASP A 63 -2.52 -6.10 -12.99
CA ASP A 63 -2.00 -7.45 -12.78
C ASP A 63 -2.74 -8.24 -11.68
N VAL A 64 -3.87 -7.74 -11.19
CA VAL A 64 -4.65 -8.39 -10.14
C VAL A 64 -5.52 -9.50 -10.69
N VAL A 65 -5.38 -10.69 -10.11
CA VAL A 65 -6.25 -11.85 -10.34
C VAL A 65 -7.26 -11.96 -9.21
N PHE A 66 -8.54 -11.92 -9.56
CA PHE A 66 -9.63 -12.04 -8.60
C PHE A 66 -9.95 -13.52 -8.30
N HIS A 67 -10.25 -13.81 -7.04
CA HIS A 67 -10.86 -15.08 -6.65
C HIS A 67 -12.38 -15.03 -6.85
N ASP A 68 -13.03 -16.17 -6.83
CA ASP A 68 -14.47 -16.28 -7.11
C ASP A 68 -15.33 -15.47 -6.12
N ASP A 69 -14.83 -15.26 -4.91
CA ASP A 69 -15.49 -14.53 -3.82
C ASP A 69 -15.16 -13.03 -3.77
N PHE A 70 -14.38 -12.50 -4.75
CA PHE A 70 -13.87 -11.12 -4.70
C PHE A 70 -14.98 -10.07 -4.55
N LEU A 71 -16.02 -10.15 -5.39
CA LEU A 71 -17.13 -9.18 -5.33
C LEU A 71 -17.88 -9.26 -4.00
N SER A 72 -18.16 -10.49 -3.53
CA SER A 72 -18.82 -10.70 -2.22
C SER A 72 -17.97 -10.16 -1.07
N ALA A 73 -16.65 -10.29 -1.15
CA ALA A 73 -15.72 -9.74 -0.16
C ALA A 73 -15.75 -8.20 -0.15
N VAL A 74 -15.83 -7.58 -1.34
CA VAL A 74 -15.94 -6.11 -1.47
C VAL A 74 -17.27 -5.62 -0.89
N ASP A 75 -18.40 -6.26 -1.23
CA ASP A 75 -19.72 -5.89 -0.72
C ASP A 75 -19.76 -5.97 0.81
N LEU A 76 -19.31 -7.10 1.37
CA LEU A 76 -19.21 -7.27 2.83
C LEU A 76 -18.31 -6.21 3.49
N ALA A 77 -17.18 -5.88 2.85
CA ALA A 77 -16.28 -4.85 3.35
C ALA A 77 -16.94 -3.45 3.36
N LEU A 78 -17.75 -3.14 2.35
CA LEU A 78 -18.50 -1.87 2.25
C LEU A 78 -19.62 -1.78 3.27
N GLU A 79 -20.33 -2.89 3.53
CA GLU A 79 -21.35 -2.95 4.60
C GLU A 79 -20.76 -2.69 6.00
N HIS A 80 -19.45 -2.97 6.16
CA HIS A 80 -18.72 -2.80 7.43
C HIS A 80 -17.68 -1.69 7.34
N ASP A 81 -17.92 -0.64 6.57
CA ASP A 81 -16.97 0.45 6.31
C ASP A 81 -16.52 1.16 7.58
N GLY A 82 -17.33 1.15 8.64
CA GLY A 82 -16.95 1.66 9.96
C GLY A 82 -15.74 0.98 10.61
N ALA A 83 -15.35 -0.20 10.14
CA ALA A 83 -14.27 -0.99 10.76
C ALA A 83 -12.86 -0.62 10.30
N TRP A 84 -12.68 0.00 9.15
CA TRP A 84 -11.38 0.26 8.50
C TRP A 84 -11.33 1.65 7.84
N ASP A 85 -10.15 2.10 7.44
CA ASP A 85 -9.93 3.32 6.67
C ASP A 85 -9.22 3.01 5.34
N ILE A 86 -8.26 2.07 5.35
CA ILE A 86 -7.75 1.35 4.18
C ILE A 86 -7.90 -0.14 4.47
N LEU A 87 -8.52 -0.87 3.55
CA LEU A 87 -8.65 -2.32 3.62
C LEU A 87 -7.96 -2.97 2.42
N LYS A 88 -6.89 -3.72 2.68
CA LYS A 88 -6.17 -4.46 1.65
C LYS A 88 -6.91 -5.73 1.27
N LEU A 89 -7.07 -5.95 -0.02
CA LEU A 89 -7.72 -7.12 -0.62
C LEU A 89 -6.72 -8.08 -1.28
N ASN A 90 -5.45 -7.67 -1.33
CA ASN A 90 -4.32 -8.53 -1.71
C ASN A 90 -3.06 -8.18 -0.93
N ARG A 91 -1.99 -8.97 -1.14
CA ARG A 91 -0.67 -8.70 -0.56
C ARG A 91 0.44 -9.15 -1.49
N ILE A 92 1.56 -8.42 -1.46
CA ILE A 92 2.87 -8.98 -1.80
C ILE A 92 3.51 -9.54 -0.52
N ARG A 93 3.38 -8.81 0.58
CA ARG A 93 3.90 -9.23 1.88
C ARG A 93 3.02 -8.68 3.01
N ALA A 94 2.56 -9.55 3.89
CA ALA A 94 1.89 -9.18 5.14
C ALA A 94 2.57 -9.92 6.30
N LYS A 95 3.09 -9.18 7.27
CA LYS A 95 3.87 -9.74 8.38
C LYS A 95 3.24 -9.46 9.72
N MET A 96 3.23 -10.47 10.57
CA MET A 96 2.74 -10.42 11.95
C MET A 96 1.30 -9.88 12.01
N PRO A 97 0.34 -10.61 11.38
CA PRO A 97 -1.08 -10.23 11.45
C PRO A 97 -1.60 -10.36 12.87
N ILE A 98 -2.48 -9.45 13.26
CA ILE A 98 -3.17 -9.42 14.54
C ILE A 98 -4.65 -9.27 14.24
N CYS A 99 -5.41 -10.34 14.42
CA CYS A 99 -6.84 -10.38 14.11
C CYS A 99 -7.62 -9.41 14.99
N GLN A 100 -8.38 -8.51 14.37
CA GLN A 100 -9.19 -7.49 15.04
C GLN A 100 -10.68 -7.83 15.07
N GLY A 101 -11.09 -8.83 14.31
CA GLY A 101 -12.47 -9.28 14.20
C GLY A 101 -12.70 -10.01 12.89
N ARG A 102 -13.98 -10.23 12.58
CA ARG A 102 -14.41 -10.89 11.35
C ARG A 102 -15.47 -10.07 10.63
N ILE A 103 -15.44 -10.14 9.31
CA ILE A 103 -16.49 -9.69 8.41
C ILE A 103 -16.89 -10.91 7.58
N GLY A 104 -18.05 -11.48 7.86
CA GLY A 104 -18.46 -12.75 7.27
C GLY A 104 -17.41 -13.87 7.49
N PRO A 105 -16.93 -14.53 6.41
CA PRO A 105 -15.91 -15.57 6.51
C PRO A 105 -14.49 -15.02 6.71
N TYR A 106 -14.26 -13.72 6.53
CA TYR A 106 -12.93 -13.11 6.52
C TYR A 106 -12.50 -12.61 7.90
N HIS A 107 -11.20 -12.72 8.18
CA HIS A 107 -10.56 -12.03 9.30
C HIS A 107 -10.11 -10.63 8.86
N VAL A 108 -10.35 -9.65 9.71
CA VAL A 108 -9.81 -8.31 9.56
C VAL A 108 -8.55 -8.21 10.40
N ASN A 109 -7.39 -8.10 9.75
CA ASN A 109 -6.09 -8.16 10.40
C ASN A 109 -5.38 -6.81 10.39
N ALA A 110 -4.96 -6.33 11.56
CA ALA A 110 -3.91 -5.33 11.70
C ALA A 110 -2.53 -5.98 11.53
N TYR A 111 -1.48 -5.19 11.27
CA TYR A 111 -0.13 -5.73 11.05
C TYR A 111 0.91 -5.00 11.89
N LEU A 112 1.64 -5.75 12.70
CA LEU A 112 2.82 -5.22 13.40
C LEU A 112 4.01 -5.07 12.43
N GLY A 113 4.14 -5.96 11.46
CA GLY A 113 5.10 -5.85 10.37
C GLY A 113 4.55 -5.09 9.16
N PRO A 114 5.35 -4.91 8.09
CA PRO A 114 4.89 -4.27 6.87
C PRO A 114 3.85 -5.13 6.14
N ALA A 115 2.80 -4.47 5.64
CA ALA A 115 1.78 -5.04 4.75
C ALA A 115 1.89 -4.36 3.38
N THR A 116 2.85 -4.80 2.56
CA THR A 116 3.18 -4.19 1.26
C THR A 116 2.35 -4.75 0.11
N GLY A 117 2.38 -4.06 -1.02
CA GLY A 117 1.56 -4.31 -2.20
C GLY A 117 0.40 -3.33 -2.29
N THR A 118 0.06 -2.90 -3.49
CA THR A 118 -1.01 -1.95 -3.79
C THR A 118 -1.98 -2.47 -4.85
N GLY A 119 -1.86 -3.75 -5.21
CA GLY A 119 -2.62 -4.37 -6.29
C GLY A 119 -4.14 -4.22 -6.13
N ALA A 120 -4.69 -4.46 -4.93
CA ALA A 120 -6.10 -4.27 -4.66
C ALA A 120 -6.33 -3.75 -3.23
N TYR A 121 -7.05 -2.64 -3.09
CA TYR A 121 -7.45 -2.11 -1.78
C TYR A 121 -8.67 -1.18 -1.88
N LEU A 122 -9.45 -1.17 -0.81
CA LEU A 122 -10.47 -0.16 -0.56
C LEU A 122 -9.86 0.98 0.26
N VAL A 123 -10.24 2.21 -0.03
CA VAL A 123 -9.76 3.40 0.69
C VAL A 123 -10.86 4.45 0.83
N LYS A 124 -10.93 5.07 2.01
CA LYS A 124 -11.83 6.16 2.29
C LYS A 124 -11.29 7.49 1.77
N ARG A 125 -12.20 8.37 1.34
CA ARG A 125 -11.89 9.73 0.87
C ARG A 125 -11.03 10.52 1.86
N GLU A 126 -11.43 10.55 3.13
CA GLU A 126 -10.75 11.28 4.19
C GLU A 126 -9.28 10.90 4.40
N VAL A 127 -8.92 9.63 4.06
CA VAL A 127 -7.54 9.17 4.09
C VAL A 127 -6.75 9.80 2.95
N ILE A 128 -7.33 9.78 1.74
CA ILE A 128 -6.65 10.33 0.55
C ILE A 128 -6.51 11.86 0.65
N GLU A 129 -7.51 12.55 1.19
CA GLU A 129 -7.44 14.00 1.45
C GLU A 129 -6.24 14.36 2.36
N ARG A 130 -5.94 13.51 3.34
CA ARG A 130 -4.79 13.69 4.25
C ARG A 130 -3.46 13.25 3.63
N LEU A 131 -3.45 12.12 2.92
CA LEU A 131 -2.21 11.55 2.39
C LEU A 131 -1.69 12.28 1.15
N ARG A 132 -2.57 12.56 0.19
CA ARG A 132 -2.17 13.06 -1.14
C ARG A 132 -1.30 14.32 -1.11
N PRO A 133 -1.55 15.33 -0.25
CA PRO A 133 -0.70 16.50 -0.16
C PRO A 133 0.74 16.21 0.29
N GLU A 134 0.96 15.12 1.04
CA GLU A 134 2.26 14.75 1.60
C GLU A 134 3.04 13.75 0.71
N MET A 135 2.44 13.35 -0.42
CA MET A 135 3.02 12.32 -1.28
C MET A 135 4.17 12.82 -2.15
N ILE A 136 4.32 14.13 -2.34
CA ILE A 136 5.42 14.74 -3.09
C ILE A 136 6.18 15.71 -2.17
N PRO A 137 7.52 15.65 -2.18
CA PRO A 137 8.38 14.81 -3.02
C PRO A 137 8.33 13.33 -2.67
N ILE A 138 8.53 12.48 -3.70
CA ILE A 138 8.54 11.01 -3.53
C ILE A 138 9.79 10.60 -2.75
N THR A 139 9.61 10.09 -1.55
CA THR A 139 10.68 9.62 -0.68
C THR A 139 10.63 8.12 -0.38
N ARG A 140 9.59 7.43 -0.90
CA ARG A 140 9.36 5.98 -0.75
C ARG A 140 8.51 5.45 -1.90
N ALA A 141 8.44 4.13 -2.04
CA ALA A 141 7.44 3.52 -2.90
C ALA A 141 6.02 3.71 -2.31
N THR A 142 4.99 3.71 -3.14
CA THR A 142 3.57 3.95 -2.79
C THR A 142 3.12 3.05 -1.64
N ASP A 143 3.37 1.76 -1.76
CA ASP A 143 3.00 0.76 -0.75
C ASP A 143 3.70 0.99 0.59
N HIS A 144 4.93 1.47 0.58
CA HIS A 144 5.67 1.85 1.78
C HIS A 144 5.12 3.11 2.42
N GLU A 145 4.65 4.09 1.63
CA GLU A 145 4.04 5.30 2.17
C GLU A 145 2.66 5.00 2.78
N ILE A 146 1.81 4.25 2.07
CA ILE A 146 0.52 3.77 2.59
C ILE A 146 0.70 2.96 3.89
N ASN A 147 1.80 2.24 4.04
CA ASN A 147 2.10 1.49 5.27
C ASN A 147 2.51 2.35 6.48
N ARG A 148 2.52 3.69 6.33
CA ARG A 148 2.82 4.61 7.43
C ARG A 148 1.58 5.07 8.19
N PHE A 149 0.56 4.24 8.26
CA PHE A 149 -0.69 4.48 8.98
C PHE A 149 -0.47 5.01 10.41
N PHE A 150 0.62 4.59 11.06
CA PHE A 150 1.01 5.01 12.41
C PHE A 150 1.57 6.46 12.47
N ILE A 151 1.88 7.08 11.33
CA ILE A 151 2.26 8.49 11.22
C ILE A 151 1.02 9.34 10.89
N HIS A 152 0.22 8.89 9.92
CA HIS A 152 -0.93 9.63 9.39
C HIS A 152 -2.24 9.31 10.13
N ASP A 153 -2.19 8.46 11.15
CA ASP A 153 -3.29 8.07 12.06
C ASP A 153 -4.56 7.59 11.36
N TYR A 154 -4.44 6.50 10.59
CA TYR A 154 -5.57 5.78 10.01
C TYR A 154 -5.46 4.26 10.19
N ARG A 155 -6.60 3.57 10.09
CA ARG A 155 -6.69 2.11 10.24
C ARG A 155 -6.41 1.42 8.91
N LEU A 156 -5.19 0.85 8.78
CA LEU A 156 -4.84 -0.01 7.66
C LEU A 156 -4.95 -1.45 8.11
N PHE A 157 -5.88 -2.18 7.50
CA PHE A 157 -6.13 -3.59 7.76
C PHE A 157 -6.07 -4.41 6.47
N GLY A 158 -6.03 -5.74 6.60
CA GLY A 158 -6.19 -6.68 5.50
C GLY A 158 -7.37 -7.60 5.77
N LEU A 159 -8.07 -7.93 4.70
CA LEU A 159 -9.17 -8.89 4.70
C LEU A 159 -8.62 -10.27 4.31
N GLU A 160 -8.52 -11.19 5.27
CA GLU A 160 -7.88 -12.49 5.07
C GLU A 160 -8.85 -13.67 5.33
N PRO A 161 -8.85 -14.73 4.47
CA PRO A 161 -7.99 -14.91 3.30
C PRO A 161 -8.18 -13.81 2.28
N PHE A 162 -7.09 -13.38 1.61
CA PHE A 162 -7.19 -12.31 0.61
C PHE A 162 -8.02 -12.77 -0.59
N PRO A 163 -9.03 -11.98 -1.03
CA PRO A 163 -9.89 -12.36 -2.15
C PRO A 163 -9.25 -12.10 -3.53
N SER A 164 -8.00 -11.70 -3.58
CA SER A 164 -7.23 -11.55 -4.81
C SER A 164 -5.73 -11.76 -4.57
N HIS A 165 -5.00 -11.99 -5.66
CA HIS A 165 -3.55 -12.03 -5.67
C HIS A 165 -3.01 -11.29 -6.91
N VAL A 166 -1.72 -11.00 -6.92
CA VAL A 166 -1.03 -10.44 -8.09
C VAL A 166 -0.52 -11.60 -8.93
N ASP A 167 -0.74 -11.54 -10.25
CA ASP A 167 -0.16 -12.51 -11.18
C ASP A 167 1.34 -12.25 -11.30
N ASP A 168 2.13 -13.04 -10.58
CA ASP A 168 3.60 -12.98 -10.63
C ASP A 168 4.15 -13.54 -11.93
N GLY A 169 3.39 -13.77 -12.99
CA GLY A 169 3.78 -14.39 -14.29
C GLY A 169 5.25 -14.24 -14.74
N GLY A 170 6.13 -13.92 -13.79
CA GLY A 170 7.58 -13.79 -13.92
C GLY A 170 8.06 -12.49 -14.53
N GLN A 171 7.18 -11.58 -14.91
CA GLN A 171 7.54 -10.29 -15.53
C GLN A 171 6.78 -9.12 -14.90
N SER A 172 7.35 -8.54 -13.84
CA SER A 172 6.86 -7.27 -13.35
C SER A 172 7.32 -6.13 -14.25
N LEU A 173 6.40 -5.30 -14.72
CA LEU A 173 6.72 -4.07 -15.49
C LEU A 173 7.57 -3.07 -14.69
N ILE A 174 7.55 -3.17 -13.35
CA ILE A 174 8.35 -2.32 -12.45
C ILE A 174 9.78 -2.82 -12.32
N THR A 175 9.98 -4.14 -12.28
CA THR A 175 11.28 -4.77 -11.99
C THR A 175 11.87 -5.56 -13.15
N GLY A 176 11.26 -5.56 -14.35
CA GLY A 176 11.72 -6.37 -15.48
C GLY A 176 11.58 -7.85 -15.21
N SER A 177 12.64 -8.64 -15.34
CA SER A 177 12.66 -10.10 -15.13
C SER A 177 12.58 -10.54 -13.66
N GLY A 178 12.16 -9.66 -12.75
CA GLY A 178 11.96 -9.95 -11.32
C GLY A 178 12.66 -8.97 -10.38
N PHE A 179 12.61 -9.25 -9.07
CA PHE A 179 13.29 -8.44 -8.04
C PHE A 179 14.82 -8.41 -8.16
N ALA A 180 15.41 -9.13 -9.14
CA ALA A 180 16.84 -9.19 -9.36
C ALA A 180 17.45 -7.85 -9.80
N ASP A 181 16.69 -7.01 -10.51
CA ASP A 181 17.18 -5.74 -11.07
C ASP A 181 17.23 -4.60 -10.05
N VAL A 182 16.76 -4.83 -8.83
CA VAL A 182 16.80 -3.84 -7.77
C VAL A 182 18.22 -3.66 -7.24
N THR A 183 18.91 -2.61 -7.67
CA THR A 183 20.24 -2.28 -7.18
C THR A 183 20.18 -1.86 -5.72
N ARG A 184 20.65 -2.73 -4.84
CA ARG A 184 20.75 -2.44 -3.39
C ARG A 184 22.02 -1.63 -3.13
N LEU A 185 21.91 -0.66 -2.24
CA LEU A 185 23.07 0.08 -1.75
C LEU A 185 24.01 -0.84 -0.95
N LYS A 186 25.29 -0.47 -0.83
CA LYS A 186 26.26 -1.20 -0.01
C LYS A 186 25.80 -1.28 1.44
N TRP A 187 26.19 -2.33 2.17
CA TRP A 187 25.66 -2.60 3.51
C TRP A 187 25.80 -1.41 4.49
N TYR A 188 26.92 -0.68 4.46
CA TYR A 188 27.14 0.48 5.32
C TYR A 188 26.29 1.70 4.94
N GLN A 189 25.99 1.88 3.65
CA GLN A 189 25.09 2.91 3.16
C GLN A 189 23.63 2.63 3.57
N ARG A 190 23.32 1.39 3.93
CA ARG A 190 21.98 0.96 4.37
C ARG A 190 21.77 1.11 5.89
N LEU A 191 22.73 1.59 6.65
CA LEU A 191 22.56 1.82 8.09
C LEU A 191 21.38 2.74 8.42
N PRO A 192 21.15 3.88 7.72
CA PRO A 192 19.97 4.71 7.94
C PRO A 192 18.66 3.96 7.70
N TYR A 193 18.59 3.16 6.65
CA TYR A 193 17.44 2.30 6.36
C TYR A 193 17.15 1.31 7.50
N TYR A 194 18.17 0.63 8.04
CA TYR A 194 17.98 -0.32 9.14
C TYR A 194 17.49 0.37 10.42
N ARG A 195 18.04 1.55 10.74
CA ARG A 195 17.59 2.38 11.86
C ARG A 195 16.13 2.81 11.68
N LEU A 196 15.78 3.30 10.50
CA LEU A 196 14.41 3.69 10.18
C LEU A 196 13.45 2.50 10.26
N LYS A 197 13.87 1.35 9.75
CA LYS A 197 13.09 0.10 9.81
C LYS A 197 12.79 -0.28 11.26
N ALA A 198 13.80 -0.29 12.13
CA ALA A 198 13.62 -0.59 13.56
C ALA A 198 12.68 0.43 14.23
N ALA A 199 12.91 1.74 13.99
CA ALA A 199 12.06 2.80 14.50
C ALA A 199 10.60 2.67 14.03
N ASN A 200 10.37 2.25 12.77
CA ASN A 200 9.02 2.05 12.25
C ASN A 200 8.33 0.85 12.90
N TYR A 201 9.04 -0.24 13.21
CA TYR A 201 8.46 -1.35 13.99
C TYR A 201 8.02 -0.88 15.38
N PHE A 202 8.88 -0.11 16.06
CA PHE A 202 8.56 0.43 17.38
C PHE A 202 7.37 1.39 17.32
N ARG A 203 7.37 2.37 16.40
CA ARG A 203 6.28 3.34 16.23
C ARG A 203 4.96 2.67 15.88
N ARG A 204 5.00 1.65 15.01
CA ARG A 204 3.83 0.87 14.63
C ARG A 204 3.28 0.09 15.82
N GLY A 205 4.14 -0.63 16.57
CA GLY A 205 3.76 -1.33 17.80
C GLY A 205 3.14 -0.40 18.83
N TRP A 206 3.73 0.78 19.03
CA TRP A 206 3.22 1.80 19.92
C TRP A 206 1.84 2.32 19.50
N TRP A 207 1.66 2.61 18.20
CA TRP A 207 0.37 3.02 17.66
C TRP A 207 -0.70 1.94 17.84
N LEU A 208 -0.39 0.68 17.51
CA LEU A 208 -1.30 -0.45 17.69
C LEU A 208 -1.69 -0.62 19.17
N LEU A 209 -0.73 -0.49 20.09
CA LEU A 209 -0.99 -0.53 21.52
C LEU A 209 -1.93 0.61 21.94
N LYS A 210 -1.62 1.82 21.56
CA LYS A 210 -2.38 3.04 21.92
C LYS A 210 -3.82 3.00 21.38
N LYS A 211 -4.03 2.44 20.19
CA LYS A 211 -5.35 2.27 19.56
C LYS A 211 -6.07 0.98 20.00
N GLY A 212 -5.43 0.13 20.79
CA GLY A 212 -6.01 -1.12 21.28
C GLY A 212 -6.02 -2.25 20.25
N TYR A 213 -5.21 -2.15 19.16
CA TYR A 213 -5.13 -3.15 18.10
C TYR A 213 -3.99 -4.17 18.28
N LEU A 214 -3.21 -4.06 19.35
CA LEU A 214 -2.15 -5.02 19.64
C LEU A 214 -2.70 -6.37 20.16
N TRP A 215 -3.93 -6.38 20.66
CA TRP A 215 -4.56 -7.57 21.22
C TRP A 215 -5.50 -8.23 20.21
N PRO A 216 -5.34 -9.54 19.93
CA PRO A 216 -6.23 -10.27 19.03
C PRO A 216 -7.68 -10.29 19.53
N ARG A 217 -8.63 -10.14 18.61
CA ARG A 217 -10.08 -10.12 18.86
C ARG A 217 -10.86 -10.97 17.85
N CYS A 218 -10.33 -12.15 17.48
CA CYS A 218 -10.86 -12.98 16.38
C CYS A 218 -12.31 -13.43 16.57
N GLY A 219 -12.82 -13.49 17.79
CA GLY A 219 -14.21 -13.85 18.08
C GLY A 219 -15.22 -12.71 17.88
N ARG A 220 -14.77 -11.48 17.59
CA ARG A 220 -15.63 -10.33 17.41
C ARG A 220 -16.13 -10.26 15.95
N GLN A 221 -17.46 -10.13 15.77
CA GLN A 221 -18.04 -9.67 14.51
C GLN A 221 -17.93 -8.13 14.46
N LEU A 222 -17.46 -7.59 13.35
CA LEU A 222 -17.27 -6.16 13.13
C LEU A 222 -18.50 -5.54 12.53
#